data_834291f580c6fa549de227e7053680e9
#
_entry.id   834291f580c6fa549de227e7053680e9
#
_cell.length_a   1.000
_cell.length_b   1.000
_cell.length_c   1.000
_cell.angle_alpha   90.00
_cell.angle_beta   90.00
_cell.angle_gamma   90.00
#
_symmetry.space_group_name_H-M   'P 1'
#
loop_
_entity.id
_entity.type
_entity.pdbx_description
1 polymer ?
#
loop_
_entity_poly.entity_id
_entity_poly.type
_entity_poly.pdbx_seq_one_letter_code
_entity_poly.pdbx_strand_id
1 'polypeptide(L)'
;LIEKAHPSTFKVHSYYFAEDANDFYWDGKALNVRDKSTFKILGSSDSWETHWAKDKYNGYYLAGGVITDIDYETFHPIEAKIPLQSGDYAADKHKVFFRDKEVPGADPATFKEVDFYIGQDKHRAYNKGIPTQIKDYSKLTEVGRLMYSDGTNIYDSHFNILPEADVATFEHISDNWYKDKSHVWWSSQLVAGANPETFQPVSAGGFGGDFNYGKDDKHVFWNDSIIQGADPRSFEKMTFPDGDSWTVFDRNRIYEGKDSPKLREYLKKKYGK
;
A
#
# COMPACT_ATOMS: atom_id res chain seq x y z
N LEU A 1 -32.96 -9.12 0.19
CA LEU A 1 -33.90 -8.27 0.95
C LEU A 1 -33.13 -7.08 1.48
N ILE A 2 -33.61 -5.86 1.18
CA ILE A 2 -33.02 -4.62 1.72
C ILE A 2 -33.64 -4.42 3.11
N GLU A 3 -32.82 -4.52 4.17
CA GLU A 3 -33.30 -4.31 5.52
C GLU A 3 -33.88 -2.91 5.69
N LYS A 4 -35.02 -2.81 6.40
CA LYS A 4 -35.74 -1.58 6.72
C LYS A 4 -36.39 -0.85 5.54
N ALA A 5 -36.29 -1.36 4.30
CA ALA A 5 -36.99 -0.77 3.19
C ALA A 5 -38.51 -0.92 3.33
N HIS A 6 -39.26 0.12 3.00
CA HIS A 6 -40.71 0.14 3.05
C HIS A 6 -41.31 -0.28 1.70
N PRO A 7 -41.78 -1.55 1.53
CA PRO A 7 -42.09 -2.11 0.22
C PRO A 7 -43.14 -1.35 -0.59
N SER A 8 -44.13 -0.75 0.08
CA SER A 8 -45.22 -0.04 -0.60
C SER A 8 -44.83 1.29 -1.21
N THR A 9 -43.67 1.85 -0.80
CA THR A 9 -43.17 3.14 -1.30
C THR A 9 -41.81 3.02 -1.98
N PHE A 10 -41.27 1.79 -2.06
CA PHE A 10 -39.96 1.55 -2.63
C PHE A 10 -39.92 1.79 -4.12
N LYS A 11 -39.00 2.63 -4.58
CA LYS A 11 -38.75 2.97 -5.99
C LYS A 11 -37.31 2.77 -6.33
N VAL A 12 -37.03 2.05 -7.40
CA VAL A 12 -35.71 1.91 -7.99
C VAL A 12 -35.51 2.99 -9.03
N HIS A 13 -34.45 3.76 -8.91
CA HIS A 13 -34.06 4.80 -9.85
C HIS A 13 -33.01 4.33 -10.84
N SER A 14 -32.05 3.52 -10.36
CA SER A 14 -30.98 2.96 -11.19
C SER A 14 -30.49 1.63 -10.62
N TYR A 15 -29.44 1.06 -11.22
CA TYR A 15 -28.82 -0.17 -10.74
C TYR A 15 -28.33 -0.04 -9.28
N TYR A 16 -27.82 1.13 -8.91
CA TYR A 16 -27.24 1.37 -7.58
C TYR A 16 -28.13 2.16 -6.64
N PHE A 17 -29.10 2.92 -7.17
CA PHE A 17 -29.84 3.89 -6.39
C PHE A 17 -31.34 3.61 -6.33
N ALA A 18 -31.88 3.65 -5.12
CA ALA A 18 -33.30 3.50 -4.84
C ALA A 18 -33.72 4.42 -3.69
N GLU A 19 -35.01 4.59 -3.52
CA GLU A 19 -35.60 5.30 -2.39
C GLU A 19 -36.88 4.62 -1.90
N ASP A 20 -37.31 4.94 -0.68
CA ASP A 20 -38.65 4.74 -0.19
C ASP A 20 -39.16 5.99 0.57
N ALA A 21 -40.26 5.87 1.29
CA ALA A 21 -40.77 7.01 2.06
C ALA A 21 -39.78 7.51 3.13
N ASN A 22 -38.93 6.63 3.64
CA ASN A 22 -38.10 6.89 4.82
C ASN A 22 -36.66 7.27 4.48
N ASP A 23 -36.08 6.65 3.44
CA ASP A 23 -34.64 6.79 3.17
C ASP A 23 -34.30 6.66 1.68
N PHE A 24 -33.04 6.93 1.37
CA PHE A 24 -32.38 6.58 0.12
C PHE A 24 -31.45 5.38 0.35
N TYR A 25 -31.25 4.61 -0.73
CA TYR A 25 -30.45 3.38 -0.72
C TYR A 25 -29.40 3.42 -1.82
N TRP A 26 -28.18 3.05 -1.48
CA TRP A 26 -27.11 2.85 -2.42
C TRP A 26 -26.59 1.42 -2.33
N ASP A 27 -26.52 0.72 -3.46
CA ASP A 27 -26.11 -0.70 -3.52
C ASP A 27 -26.80 -1.57 -2.46
N GLY A 28 -28.11 -1.35 -2.31
CA GLY A 28 -28.95 -2.08 -1.34
C GLY A 28 -28.78 -1.70 0.13
N LYS A 29 -27.99 -0.68 0.46
CA LYS A 29 -27.77 -0.20 1.83
C LYS A 29 -28.45 1.14 2.07
N ALA A 30 -29.15 1.27 3.19
CA ALA A 30 -29.74 2.54 3.62
C ALA A 30 -28.66 3.60 3.90
N LEU A 31 -28.84 4.80 3.36
CA LEU A 31 -27.92 5.91 3.57
C LEU A 31 -28.15 6.63 4.89
N ASN A 32 -29.28 6.38 5.56
CA ASN A 32 -29.72 7.06 6.77
C ASN A 32 -29.72 8.60 6.61
N VAL A 33 -30.34 9.05 5.52
CA VAL A 33 -30.36 10.46 5.13
C VAL A 33 -31.11 11.27 6.18
N ARG A 34 -30.48 12.33 6.68
CA ARG A 34 -31.05 13.16 7.72
C ARG A 34 -32.15 14.10 7.21
N ASP A 35 -31.98 14.62 5.99
CA ASP A 35 -32.96 15.49 5.36
C ASP A 35 -33.17 15.11 3.89
N LYS A 36 -34.18 14.31 3.65
CA LYS A 36 -34.54 13.87 2.29
C LYS A 36 -34.89 15.01 1.34
N SER A 37 -35.42 16.12 1.85
CA SER A 37 -35.87 17.24 1.02
C SER A 37 -34.73 18.02 0.37
N THR A 38 -33.54 17.95 0.95
CA THR A 38 -32.32 18.62 0.44
C THR A 38 -31.27 17.63 -0.06
N PHE A 39 -31.56 16.33 -0.01
CA PHE A 39 -30.64 15.29 -0.45
C PHE A 39 -30.31 15.41 -1.95
N LYS A 40 -29.02 15.32 -2.26
CA LYS A 40 -28.52 15.45 -3.62
C LYS A 40 -27.32 14.52 -3.85
N ILE A 41 -27.39 13.69 -4.88
CA ILE A 41 -26.25 12.94 -5.38
C ILE A 41 -25.30 13.90 -6.11
N LEU A 42 -24.02 13.79 -5.85
CA LEU A 42 -22.95 14.61 -6.44
C LEU A 42 -22.25 13.79 -7.55
N GLY A 43 -22.89 13.65 -8.69
CA GLY A 43 -22.46 12.85 -9.82
C GLY A 43 -23.64 12.18 -10.51
N SER A 44 -23.41 11.09 -11.23
CA SER A 44 -24.46 10.31 -11.88
C SER A 44 -25.00 9.22 -10.97
N SER A 45 -26.31 9.13 -10.79
CA SER A 45 -26.95 8.04 -10.03
C SER A 45 -26.81 6.67 -10.71
N ASP A 46 -26.41 6.63 -11.97
CA ASP A 46 -26.28 5.42 -12.77
C ASP A 46 -24.84 4.89 -12.85
N SER A 47 -23.88 5.63 -12.26
CA SER A 47 -22.47 5.28 -12.29
C SER A 47 -22.00 4.80 -10.92
N TRP A 48 -21.31 3.65 -10.91
CA TRP A 48 -20.56 3.15 -9.74
C TRP A 48 -19.41 4.08 -9.33
N GLU A 49 -19.02 5.00 -10.22
CA GLU A 49 -17.98 6.01 -9.98
C GLU A 49 -18.47 7.18 -9.12
N THR A 50 -19.79 7.27 -8.90
CA THR A 50 -20.36 8.29 -8.03
C THR A 50 -20.24 7.85 -6.59
N HIS A 51 -19.40 8.53 -5.85
CA HIS A 51 -19.09 8.16 -4.46
C HIS A 51 -19.74 9.08 -3.43
N TRP A 52 -20.38 10.20 -3.86
CA TRP A 52 -20.75 11.27 -2.96
C TRP A 52 -22.19 11.74 -3.11
N ALA A 53 -22.79 12.04 -1.97
CA ALA A 53 -24.05 12.74 -1.88
C ALA A 53 -24.01 13.73 -0.70
N LYS A 54 -24.98 14.63 -0.62
CA LYS A 54 -25.15 15.53 0.53
C LYS A 54 -26.61 15.84 0.80
N ASP A 55 -26.93 16.17 2.03
CA ASP A 55 -28.08 16.97 2.43
C ASP A 55 -27.61 18.21 3.18
N LYS A 56 -28.49 19.06 3.61
CA LYS A 56 -28.11 20.33 4.25
C LYS A 56 -27.33 20.17 5.57
N TYR A 57 -27.24 18.95 6.11
CA TYR A 57 -26.57 18.67 7.38
C TYR A 57 -25.33 17.81 7.24
N ASN A 58 -25.35 16.89 6.26
CA ASN A 58 -24.36 15.81 6.15
C ASN A 58 -23.86 15.66 4.73
N GLY A 59 -22.59 15.23 4.60
CA GLY A 59 -22.05 14.56 3.43
C GLY A 59 -22.19 13.04 3.59
N TYR A 60 -22.32 12.35 2.47
CA TYR A 60 -22.42 10.90 2.42
C TYR A 60 -21.40 10.35 1.46
N TYR A 61 -20.55 9.45 1.96
CA TYR A 61 -19.75 8.59 1.11
C TYR A 61 -20.59 7.34 0.78
N LEU A 62 -20.98 7.19 -0.47
CA LEU A 62 -22.03 6.23 -0.86
C LEU A 62 -21.64 4.76 -0.65
N ALA A 63 -20.33 4.43 -0.63
CA ALA A 63 -19.86 3.08 -0.28
C ALA A 63 -19.98 2.76 1.22
N GLY A 64 -20.39 3.72 2.04
CA GLY A 64 -20.72 3.56 3.46
C GLY A 64 -19.98 4.52 4.38
N GLY A 65 -20.60 5.63 4.71
CA GLY A 65 -20.10 6.60 5.69
C GLY A 65 -20.88 7.90 5.66
N VAL A 66 -21.03 8.53 6.82
CA VAL A 66 -21.72 9.79 7.00
C VAL A 66 -20.76 10.81 7.61
N ILE A 67 -20.61 11.93 6.94
CA ILE A 67 -19.80 13.05 7.39
C ILE A 67 -20.74 14.08 7.97
N THR A 68 -20.64 14.33 9.25
CA THR A 68 -21.39 15.39 9.95
C THR A 68 -20.65 16.72 9.86
N ASP A 69 -21.40 17.81 9.95
CA ASP A 69 -20.83 19.16 10.03
C ASP A 69 -20.04 19.58 8.78
N ILE A 70 -20.63 19.35 7.60
CA ILE A 70 -20.15 19.91 6.34
C ILE A 70 -20.69 21.33 6.12
N ASP A 71 -19.96 22.13 5.36
CA ASP A 71 -20.54 23.34 4.74
C ASP A 71 -21.31 22.93 3.47
N TYR A 72 -22.62 22.88 3.56
CA TYR A 72 -23.48 22.39 2.48
C TYR A 72 -23.27 23.10 1.15
N GLU A 73 -23.12 24.42 1.18
CA GLU A 73 -23.03 25.23 -0.06
C GLU A 73 -21.77 24.91 -0.84
N THR A 74 -20.66 24.66 -0.12
CA THR A 74 -19.36 24.46 -0.76
C THR A 74 -18.92 23.00 -0.83
N PHE A 75 -19.62 22.07 -0.19
CA PHE A 75 -19.24 20.64 -0.22
C PHE A 75 -19.36 20.06 -1.62
N HIS A 76 -18.27 19.50 -2.12
CA HIS A 76 -18.15 18.92 -3.47
C HIS A 76 -17.12 17.77 -3.50
N PRO A 77 -17.28 16.80 -4.40
CA PRO A 77 -16.23 15.84 -4.73
C PRO A 77 -15.01 16.53 -5.32
N ILE A 78 -13.82 16.04 -4.99
CA ILE A 78 -12.59 16.45 -5.67
C ILE A 78 -12.43 15.61 -6.93
N GLU A 79 -12.19 16.29 -8.05
CA GLU A 79 -12.01 15.63 -9.34
C GLU A 79 -10.77 14.72 -9.31
N ALA A 80 -10.95 13.45 -9.67
CA ALA A 80 -9.89 12.49 -9.75
C ALA A 80 -8.99 12.75 -10.96
N LYS A 81 -7.68 12.71 -10.78
CA LYS A 81 -6.72 12.86 -11.87
C LYS A 81 -6.79 11.72 -12.88
N ILE A 82 -7.06 10.51 -12.39
CA ILE A 82 -7.20 9.31 -13.21
C ILE A 82 -8.68 8.94 -13.26
N PRO A 83 -9.39 9.19 -14.37
CA PRO A 83 -10.77 8.77 -14.51
C PRO A 83 -10.91 7.27 -14.24
N LEU A 84 -12.00 6.86 -13.60
CA LEU A 84 -12.35 5.47 -13.28
C LEU A 84 -11.55 4.81 -12.14
N GLN A 85 -10.63 5.48 -11.47
CA GLN A 85 -9.77 4.83 -10.45
C GLN A 85 -9.89 5.40 -9.03
N SER A 86 -10.48 6.57 -8.86
CA SER A 86 -10.65 7.18 -7.55
C SER A 86 -11.83 8.16 -7.55
N GLY A 87 -11.99 8.97 -6.57
CA GLY A 87 -13.13 9.83 -6.31
C GLY A 87 -13.49 9.73 -4.85
N ASP A 88 -12.51 9.24 -4.07
CA ASP A 88 -12.64 9.03 -2.64
C ASP A 88 -12.35 10.30 -1.82
N TYR A 89 -11.98 11.41 -2.48
CA TYR A 89 -11.81 12.70 -1.83
C TYR A 89 -12.98 13.64 -2.11
N ALA A 90 -13.35 14.40 -1.08
CA ALA A 90 -14.26 15.53 -1.16
C ALA A 90 -13.76 16.68 -0.31
N ALA A 91 -14.26 17.87 -0.55
CA ALA A 91 -13.93 19.04 0.27
C ALA A 91 -15.14 19.95 0.43
N ASP A 92 -15.11 20.75 1.49
CA ASP A 92 -15.82 22.00 1.58
C ASP A 92 -14.82 23.16 1.75
N LYS A 93 -15.29 24.37 1.99
CA LYS A 93 -14.40 25.53 2.18
C LYS A 93 -13.49 25.46 3.42
N HIS A 94 -13.76 24.53 4.33
CA HIS A 94 -13.07 24.44 5.62
C HIS A 94 -12.22 23.16 5.74
N LYS A 95 -12.65 22.08 5.12
CA LYS A 95 -12.13 20.73 5.36
C LYS A 95 -11.99 19.94 4.06
N VAL A 96 -11.06 19.00 4.07
CA VAL A 96 -10.93 17.92 3.07
C VAL A 96 -11.30 16.61 3.73
N PHE A 97 -11.91 15.72 2.97
CA PHE A 97 -12.33 14.40 3.43
C PHE A 97 -11.77 13.32 2.50
N PHE A 98 -11.33 12.22 3.08
CA PHE A 98 -11.08 10.96 2.39
C PHE A 98 -12.13 9.96 2.86
N ARG A 99 -13.03 9.59 1.94
CA ARG A 99 -14.22 8.80 2.29
C ARG A 99 -15.02 9.53 3.38
N ASP A 100 -15.32 8.84 4.47
CA ASP A 100 -16.11 9.37 5.59
C ASP A 100 -15.28 10.10 6.68
N LYS A 101 -13.99 10.35 6.43
CA LYS A 101 -13.07 10.89 7.43
C LYS A 101 -12.46 12.21 7.01
N GLU A 102 -12.36 13.14 7.93
CA GLU A 102 -11.60 14.38 7.73
C GLU A 102 -10.11 14.06 7.53
N VAL A 103 -9.49 14.76 6.56
CA VAL A 103 -8.05 14.70 6.27
C VAL A 103 -7.33 15.72 7.14
N PRO A 104 -6.59 15.29 8.19
CA PRO A 104 -6.04 16.21 9.15
C PRO A 104 -5.06 17.21 8.54
N GLY A 105 -5.32 18.50 8.72
CA GLY A 105 -4.43 19.59 8.33
C GLY A 105 -4.31 19.84 6.83
N ALA A 106 -5.17 19.25 6.02
CA ALA A 106 -5.23 19.54 4.59
C ALA A 106 -5.82 20.93 4.32
N ASP A 107 -5.26 21.63 3.36
CA ASP A 107 -5.75 22.94 2.90
C ASP A 107 -6.74 22.74 1.73
N PRO A 108 -8.05 22.90 1.97
CA PRO A 108 -9.05 22.65 0.92
C PRO A 108 -8.94 23.60 -0.28
N ALA A 109 -8.36 24.80 -0.10
CA ALA A 109 -8.22 25.77 -1.18
C ALA A 109 -7.20 25.34 -2.24
N THR A 110 -6.26 24.47 -1.89
CA THR A 110 -5.18 24.02 -2.80
C THR A 110 -5.13 22.50 -3.00
N PHE A 111 -6.00 21.79 -2.30
CA PHE A 111 -6.04 20.34 -2.35
C PHE A 111 -6.51 19.83 -3.73
N LYS A 112 -5.81 18.81 -4.22
CA LYS A 112 -6.17 18.07 -5.44
C LYS A 112 -5.79 16.60 -5.29
N GLU A 113 -6.45 15.71 -5.97
CA GLU A 113 -6.01 14.34 -6.15
C GLU A 113 -4.95 14.30 -7.26
N VAL A 114 -3.79 13.70 -6.97
CA VAL A 114 -2.64 13.68 -7.89
C VAL A 114 -2.30 12.29 -8.41
N ASP A 115 -2.77 11.25 -7.72
CA ASP A 115 -2.65 9.85 -8.12
C ASP A 115 -3.71 9.03 -7.38
N PHE A 116 -3.80 7.72 -7.65
CA PHE A 116 -4.75 6.81 -7.02
C PHE A 116 -4.66 6.85 -5.49
N TYR A 117 -5.69 7.38 -4.84
CA TYR A 117 -5.76 7.66 -3.40
C TYR A 117 -4.72 8.65 -2.85
N ILE A 118 -3.98 9.33 -3.71
CA ILE A 118 -2.99 10.32 -3.29
C ILE A 118 -3.54 11.71 -3.51
N GLY A 119 -3.76 12.41 -2.43
CA GLY A 119 -4.05 13.84 -2.41
C GLY A 119 -2.79 14.67 -2.20
N GLN A 120 -2.81 15.91 -2.63
CA GLN A 120 -1.76 16.90 -2.37
C GLN A 120 -2.35 18.27 -2.22
N ASP A 121 -1.88 19.01 -1.24
CA ASP A 121 -2.07 20.45 -1.13
C ASP A 121 -0.75 21.21 -1.30
N LYS A 122 -0.75 22.51 -1.02
CA LYS A 122 0.46 23.34 -1.09
C LYS A 122 1.55 22.96 -0.07
N HIS A 123 1.23 22.15 0.93
CA HIS A 123 2.15 21.82 2.01
C HIS A 123 2.75 20.42 1.88
N ARG A 124 1.94 19.44 1.43
CA ARG A 124 2.35 18.04 1.40
C ARG A 124 1.40 17.14 0.61
N ALA A 125 1.86 15.91 0.40
CA ALA A 125 1.02 14.83 -0.08
C ALA A 125 0.34 14.06 1.07
N TYR A 126 -0.77 13.40 0.73
CA TYR A 126 -1.59 12.59 1.63
C TYR A 126 -1.85 11.24 0.97
N ASN A 127 -1.61 10.16 1.66
CA ASN A 127 -1.92 8.80 1.21
C ASN A 127 -3.19 8.30 1.92
N LYS A 128 -4.27 8.10 1.16
CA LYS A 128 -5.58 7.68 1.72
C LYS A 128 -6.03 8.58 2.89
N GLY A 129 -5.87 9.90 2.73
CA GLY A 129 -6.20 10.88 3.74
C GLY A 129 -5.21 11.00 4.90
N ILE A 130 -4.14 10.22 4.92
CA ILE A 130 -3.10 10.29 5.97
C ILE A 130 -1.98 11.24 5.50
N PRO A 131 -1.63 12.27 6.28
CA PRO A 131 -0.53 13.16 5.95
C PRO A 131 0.79 12.41 5.81
N THR A 132 1.55 12.69 4.76
CA THR A 132 2.90 12.15 4.54
C THR A 132 3.96 13.22 4.78
N GLN A 133 5.23 12.83 4.69
CA GLN A 133 6.36 13.78 4.75
C GLN A 133 6.75 14.31 3.37
N ILE A 134 6.12 13.85 2.30
CA ILE A 134 6.39 14.25 0.93
C ILE A 134 5.79 15.64 0.70
N LYS A 135 6.65 16.59 0.35
CA LYS A 135 6.22 17.98 0.08
C LYS A 135 5.63 18.15 -1.31
N ASP A 136 6.15 17.40 -2.29
CA ASP A 136 5.73 17.48 -3.69
C ASP A 136 5.78 16.09 -4.32
N TYR A 137 4.61 15.48 -4.52
CA TYR A 137 4.47 14.14 -5.08
C TYR A 137 5.04 14.05 -6.51
N SER A 138 4.99 15.14 -7.27
CA SER A 138 5.50 15.17 -8.66
C SER A 138 7.01 14.98 -8.79
N LYS A 139 7.75 15.12 -7.70
CA LYS A 139 9.20 14.94 -7.65
C LYS A 139 9.63 13.52 -7.28
N LEU A 140 8.68 12.67 -6.92
CA LEU A 140 9.01 11.29 -6.61
C LEU A 140 9.45 10.52 -7.84
N THR A 141 10.54 9.80 -7.70
CA THR A 141 11.03 8.81 -8.66
C THR A 141 11.12 7.46 -7.98
N GLU A 142 10.73 6.40 -8.68
CA GLU A 142 10.93 5.04 -8.19
C GLU A 142 12.42 4.68 -8.27
N VAL A 143 12.99 4.26 -7.14
CA VAL A 143 14.39 3.86 -7.01
C VAL A 143 14.56 2.37 -6.74
N GLY A 144 13.49 1.64 -6.81
CA GLY A 144 13.41 0.19 -6.64
C GLY A 144 11.96 -0.23 -6.41
N ARG A 145 11.70 -1.53 -6.30
CA ARG A 145 10.38 -2.05 -6.10
C ARG A 145 9.73 -1.44 -4.84
N LEU A 146 8.68 -0.61 -5.03
CA LEU A 146 7.96 0.06 -3.94
C LEU A 146 8.80 1.02 -3.07
N MET A 147 9.94 1.48 -3.60
CA MET A 147 10.77 2.51 -2.98
C MET A 147 10.86 3.73 -3.86
N TYR A 148 10.77 4.89 -3.26
CA TYR A 148 10.72 6.17 -3.95
C TYR A 148 11.74 7.14 -3.38
N SER A 149 12.19 8.10 -4.20
CA SER A 149 13.06 9.20 -3.78
C SER A 149 12.54 10.53 -4.29
N ASP A 150 12.64 11.57 -3.47
CA ASP A 150 12.46 12.98 -3.88
C ASP A 150 13.80 13.70 -4.12
N GLY A 151 14.90 12.93 -4.13
CA GLY A 151 16.27 13.44 -4.23
C GLY A 151 16.88 13.87 -2.89
N THR A 152 16.09 13.90 -1.81
CA THR A 152 16.53 14.24 -0.46
C THR A 152 16.38 13.08 0.51
N ASN A 153 15.33 12.31 0.35
CA ASN A 153 14.98 11.17 1.19
C ASN A 153 14.63 9.95 0.34
N ILE A 154 14.73 8.77 0.95
CA ILE A 154 14.15 7.53 0.44
C ILE A 154 12.88 7.25 1.23
N TYR A 155 11.82 6.82 0.54
CA TYR A 155 10.50 6.53 1.09
C TYR A 155 10.09 5.09 0.76
N ASP A 156 9.42 4.44 1.70
CA ASP A 156 8.77 3.14 1.49
C ASP A 156 7.43 3.27 0.72
N SER A 157 6.76 2.16 0.48
CA SER A 157 5.45 2.10 -0.18
C SER A 157 4.31 2.82 0.55
N HIS A 158 4.50 3.15 1.82
CA HIS A 158 3.55 3.92 2.64
C HIS A 158 3.96 5.40 2.74
N PHE A 159 5.04 5.78 2.05
CA PHE A 159 5.66 7.10 2.08
C PHE A 159 6.24 7.51 3.44
N ASN A 160 6.68 6.53 4.23
CA ASN A 160 7.53 6.78 5.38
C ASN A 160 8.97 6.92 4.92
N ILE A 161 9.71 7.86 5.54
CA ILE A 161 11.14 8.02 5.28
C ILE A 161 11.89 6.78 5.80
N LEU A 162 12.81 6.24 4.98
CA LEU A 162 13.81 5.30 5.45
C LEU A 162 14.87 6.08 6.24
N PRO A 163 14.96 5.88 7.56
CA PRO A 163 15.97 6.56 8.36
C PRO A 163 17.38 6.18 7.89
N GLU A 164 18.30 7.15 7.92
CA GLU A 164 19.72 6.95 7.63
C GLU A 164 20.08 6.52 6.20
N ALA A 165 19.12 6.40 5.29
CA ALA A 165 19.40 6.04 3.90
C ALA A 165 20.17 7.16 3.18
N ASP A 166 21.31 6.81 2.61
CA ASP A 166 22.11 7.70 1.77
C ASP A 166 21.56 7.69 0.32
N VAL A 167 20.84 8.74 -0.04
CA VAL A 167 20.14 8.84 -1.33
C VAL A 167 21.09 8.69 -2.52
N ALA A 168 22.34 9.16 -2.38
CA ALA A 168 23.30 9.17 -3.49
C ALA A 168 23.83 7.76 -3.83
N THR A 169 23.78 6.85 -2.86
CA THR A 169 24.31 5.48 -3.02
C THR A 169 23.25 4.40 -2.82
N PHE A 170 21.99 4.79 -2.59
CA PHE A 170 20.89 3.84 -2.40
C PHE A 170 20.61 3.08 -3.70
N GLU A 171 20.61 1.76 -3.61
CA GLU A 171 20.36 0.88 -4.73
C GLU A 171 19.46 -0.31 -4.36
N HIS A 172 18.62 -0.70 -5.31
CA HIS A 172 17.87 -1.95 -5.26
C HIS A 172 18.77 -3.09 -5.72
N ILE A 173 18.95 -4.10 -4.88
CA ILE A 173 19.85 -5.22 -5.19
C ILE A 173 19.08 -6.39 -5.81
N SER A 174 17.99 -6.81 -5.18
CA SER A 174 17.15 -7.92 -5.63
C SER A 174 15.91 -8.04 -4.75
N ASP A 175 14.76 -8.40 -5.32
CA ASP A 175 13.50 -8.62 -4.61
C ASP A 175 13.16 -7.48 -3.63
N ASN A 176 13.22 -7.73 -2.33
CA ASN A 176 12.98 -6.76 -1.27
C ASN A 176 14.29 -6.26 -0.61
N TRP A 177 15.44 -6.56 -1.21
CA TRP A 177 16.75 -6.17 -0.68
C TRP A 177 17.25 -4.87 -1.29
N TYR A 178 17.67 -3.96 -0.43
CA TYR A 178 18.24 -2.66 -0.78
C TYR A 178 19.51 -2.42 0.03
N LYS A 179 20.40 -1.61 -0.49
CA LYS A 179 21.57 -1.13 0.27
C LYS A 179 21.97 0.28 -0.14
N ASP A 180 22.76 0.89 0.70
CA ASP A 180 23.60 2.03 0.38
C ASP A 180 25.05 1.74 0.77
N LYS A 181 25.90 2.73 0.79
CA LYS A 181 27.30 2.59 1.21
C LYS A 181 27.49 2.12 2.66
N SER A 182 26.49 2.28 3.53
CA SER A 182 26.61 2.10 4.97
C SER A 182 25.65 1.05 5.53
N HIS A 183 24.55 0.79 4.85
CA HIS A 183 23.43 0.01 5.38
C HIS A 183 22.87 -0.97 4.36
N VAL A 184 22.15 -1.97 4.87
CA VAL A 184 21.33 -2.91 4.11
C VAL A 184 19.91 -2.88 4.67
N TRP A 185 18.91 -2.92 3.79
CA TRP A 185 17.50 -3.04 4.18
C TRP A 185 16.86 -4.26 3.53
N TRP A 186 15.95 -4.84 4.26
CA TRP A 186 14.95 -5.75 3.74
C TRP A 186 13.58 -5.05 3.77
N SER A 187 13.00 -4.80 2.59
CA SER A 187 11.89 -3.84 2.48
C SER A 187 12.27 -2.51 3.14
N SER A 188 11.47 -2.01 4.09
CA SER A 188 11.76 -0.78 4.83
C SER A 188 12.49 -1.01 6.17
N GLN A 189 12.88 -2.25 6.47
CA GLN A 189 13.52 -2.59 7.75
C GLN A 189 15.04 -2.61 7.62
N LEU A 190 15.73 -1.88 8.50
CA LEU A 190 17.20 -1.89 8.58
C LEU A 190 17.68 -3.28 9.04
N VAL A 191 18.61 -3.86 8.28
CA VAL A 191 19.22 -5.15 8.60
C VAL A 191 20.41 -4.94 9.52
N ALA A 192 20.17 -5.03 10.82
CA ALA A 192 21.17 -4.76 11.82
C ALA A 192 22.39 -5.70 11.71
N GLY A 193 23.59 -5.13 11.64
CA GLY A 193 24.84 -5.87 11.57
C GLY A 193 25.23 -6.41 10.20
N ALA A 194 24.46 -6.14 9.15
CA ALA A 194 24.84 -6.47 7.80
C ALA A 194 25.95 -5.55 7.28
N ASN A 195 26.92 -6.14 6.59
CA ASN A 195 28.00 -5.43 5.93
C ASN A 195 27.63 -5.15 4.45
N PRO A 196 27.28 -3.92 4.05
CA PRO A 196 26.83 -3.62 2.69
C PRO A 196 27.88 -3.89 1.61
N GLU A 197 29.17 -3.86 1.95
CA GLU A 197 30.26 -4.13 0.99
C GLU A 197 30.29 -5.59 0.54
N THR A 198 29.95 -6.51 1.45
CA THR A 198 30.02 -7.96 1.20
C THR A 198 28.64 -8.61 1.09
N PHE A 199 27.58 -7.84 1.34
CA PHE A 199 26.21 -8.36 1.32
C PHE A 199 25.77 -8.83 -0.07
N GLN A 200 25.17 -10.01 -0.09
CA GLN A 200 24.61 -10.63 -1.27
C GLN A 200 23.24 -11.26 -0.95
N PRO A 201 22.18 -10.93 -1.72
CA PRO A 201 20.95 -11.70 -1.66
C PRO A 201 21.20 -13.15 -2.06
N VAL A 202 20.61 -14.08 -1.34
CA VAL A 202 20.61 -15.50 -1.72
C VAL A 202 19.30 -15.74 -2.46
N SER A 203 19.22 -15.19 -3.67
CA SER A 203 18.06 -15.36 -4.52
C SER A 203 18.10 -16.69 -5.24
N ALA A 204 16.94 -17.16 -5.63
CA ALA A 204 16.84 -18.30 -6.49
C ALA A 204 15.69 -18.10 -7.44
N GLY A 205 16.00 -18.08 -8.70
CA GLY A 205 15.01 -18.06 -9.77
C GLY A 205 14.02 -19.22 -9.61
N GLY A 206 12.74 -18.88 -9.61
CA GLY A 206 11.62 -19.81 -9.54
C GLY A 206 10.33 -19.02 -9.36
N PHE A 207 9.25 -19.40 -9.98
CA PHE A 207 7.94 -18.77 -9.83
C PHE A 207 7.46 -18.87 -8.37
N GLY A 208 7.24 -17.73 -7.72
CA GLY A 208 6.39 -17.64 -6.53
C GLY A 208 7.05 -17.76 -5.16
N GLY A 209 8.36 -17.60 -5.00
CA GLY A 209 8.98 -17.57 -3.69
C GLY A 209 9.69 -16.24 -3.43
N ASP A 210 9.16 -15.43 -2.53
CA ASP A 210 9.87 -14.27 -1.98
C ASP A 210 11.03 -14.81 -1.15
N PHE A 211 12.25 -14.83 -1.74
CA PHE A 211 13.42 -15.33 -1.04
C PHE A 211 14.02 -14.24 -0.19
N ASN A 212 13.75 -14.37 1.08
CA ASN A 212 14.09 -13.40 2.10
C ASN A 212 15.46 -13.66 2.73
N TYR A 213 16.31 -14.50 2.07
CA TYR A 213 17.66 -14.79 2.55
C TYR A 213 18.68 -13.83 1.95
N GLY A 214 19.59 -13.40 2.79
CA GLY A 214 20.79 -12.67 2.43
C GLY A 214 21.99 -13.17 3.21
N LYS A 215 23.19 -12.84 2.77
CA LYS A 215 24.42 -13.13 3.53
C LYS A 215 25.47 -12.07 3.27
N ASP A 216 26.34 -11.87 4.25
CA ASP A 216 27.59 -11.15 4.12
C ASP A 216 28.78 -12.05 4.43
N ASP A 217 29.94 -11.49 4.70
CA ASP A 217 31.16 -12.25 5.05
C ASP A 217 31.09 -12.92 6.45
N LYS A 218 30.16 -12.51 7.32
CA LYS A 218 30.07 -12.97 8.72
C LYS A 218 28.75 -13.64 9.05
N HIS A 219 27.65 -13.21 8.43
CA HIS A 219 26.31 -13.59 8.84
C HIS A 219 25.45 -14.06 7.65
N VAL A 220 24.43 -14.83 8.00
CA VAL A 220 23.30 -15.14 7.13
C VAL A 220 22.05 -14.50 7.74
N PHE A 221 21.20 -13.95 6.89
CA PHE A 221 20.00 -13.23 7.29
C PHE A 221 18.75 -13.90 6.71
N TRP A 222 17.68 -13.84 7.48
CA TRP A 222 16.32 -14.07 7.05
C TRP A 222 15.54 -12.78 7.28
N ASN A 223 15.08 -12.15 6.21
CA ASN A 223 14.55 -10.78 6.28
C ASN A 223 15.59 -9.84 6.93
N ASP A 224 15.19 -9.14 7.97
CA ASP A 224 16.01 -8.21 8.76
C ASP A 224 16.81 -8.87 9.90
N SER A 225 16.73 -10.19 10.06
CA SER A 225 17.22 -10.89 11.24
C SER A 225 18.38 -11.86 10.95
N ILE A 226 19.39 -11.89 11.82
CA ILE A 226 20.50 -12.84 11.73
C ILE A 226 20.05 -14.26 12.07
N ILE A 227 20.40 -15.22 11.21
CA ILE A 227 20.21 -16.65 11.47
C ILE A 227 21.40 -17.15 12.31
N GLN A 228 21.17 -17.38 13.59
CA GLN A 228 22.20 -17.80 14.52
C GLN A 228 22.84 -19.15 14.13
N GLY A 229 24.17 -19.17 14.06
CA GLY A 229 24.96 -20.36 13.77
C GLY A 229 24.92 -20.83 12.31
N ALA A 230 24.36 -20.04 11.39
CA ALA A 230 24.49 -20.27 9.97
C ALA A 230 25.91 -19.93 9.49
N ASP A 231 26.46 -20.77 8.59
CA ASP A 231 27.77 -20.54 8.01
C ASP A 231 27.66 -19.81 6.65
N PRO A 232 27.95 -18.50 6.58
CA PRO A 232 27.75 -17.73 5.35
C PRO A 232 28.64 -18.19 4.18
N ARG A 233 29.77 -18.84 4.47
CA ARG A 233 30.70 -19.34 3.44
C ARG A 233 30.13 -20.51 2.65
N SER A 234 29.31 -21.33 3.29
CA SER A 234 28.69 -22.50 2.68
C SER A 234 27.17 -22.38 2.51
N PHE A 235 26.59 -21.24 2.91
CA PHE A 235 25.15 -21.00 2.76
C PHE A 235 24.79 -20.77 1.31
N GLU A 236 23.91 -21.61 0.80
CA GLU A 236 23.48 -21.60 -0.60
C GLU A 236 22.07 -22.16 -0.78
N LYS A 237 21.50 -21.92 -1.94
CA LYS A 237 20.28 -22.54 -2.40
C LYS A 237 20.58 -23.51 -3.54
N MET A 238 19.89 -24.64 -3.52
CA MET A 238 19.83 -25.58 -4.62
C MET A 238 18.40 -25.66 -5.16
N THR A 239 18.24 -25.48 -6.45
CA THR A 239 16.99 -25.77 -7.18
C THR A 239 17.10 -27.12 -7.84
N PHE A 240 16.05 -27.93 -7.73
CA PHE A 240 16.01 -29.25 -8.34
C PHE A 240 15.57 -29.20 -9.83
N PRO A 241 15.85 -30.23 -10.64
CA PRO A 241 15.53 -30.23 -12.06
C PRO A 241 14.05 -30.23 -12.41
N ASP A 242 13.17 -30.51 -11.45
CA ASP A 242 11.72 -30.36 -11.59
C ASP A 242 11.30 -28.88 -11.71
N GLY A 243 12.21 -27.95 -11.42
CA GLY A 243 11.97 -26.50 -11.48
C GLY A 243 11.15 -25.93 -10.32
N ASP A 244 10.43 -26.77 -9.60
CA ASP A 244 9.47 -26.37 -8.56
C ASP A 244 9.97 -26.62 -7.14
N SER A 245 10.97 -27.52 -6.98
CA SER A 245 11.54 -27.87 -5.68
C SER A 245 12.89 -27.19 -5.45
N TRP A 246 13.11 -26.72 -4.26
CA TRP A 246 14.35 -26.07 -3.84
C TRP A 246 14.69 -26.38 -2.38
N THR A 247 15.92 -26.12 -2.00
CA THR A 247 16.39 -26.25 -0.62
C THR A 247 17.42 -25.18 -0.31
N VAL A 248 17.32 -24.57 0.87
CA VAL A 248 18.31 -23.63 1.42
C VAL A 248 19.05 -24.34 2.56
N PHE A 249 20.36 -24.32 2.49
CA PHE A 249 21.21 -25.08 3.40
C PHE A 249 22.60 -24.45 3.55
N ASP A 250 23.30 -24.85 4.58
CA ASP A 250 24.75 -24.73 4.67
C ASP A 250 25.38 -26.13 4.84
N ARG A 251 26.68 -26.19 5.04
CA ARG A 251 27.36 -27.48 5.27
C ARG A 251 26.93 -28.22 6.53
N ASN A 252 26.21 -27.57 7.45
CA ASN A 252 25.84 -28.13 8.75
C ASN A 252 24.37 -28.53 8.84
N ARG A 253 23.50 -27.82 8.15
CA ARG A 253 22.04 -28.05 8.25
C ARG A 253 21.25 -27.53 7.04
N ILE A 254 20.03 -28.02 6.92
CA ILE A 254 18.99 -27.51 6.01
C ILE A 254 18.14 -26.51 6.80
N TYR A 255 17.89 -25.35 6.21
CA TYR A 255 17.06 -24.29 6.79
C TYR A 255 15.63 -24.35 6.25
N GLU A 256 15.50 -24.62 4.97
CA GLU A 256 14.21 -24.68 4.29
C GLU A 256 14.26 -25.63 3.08
N GLY A 257 13.11 -26.23 2.74
CA GLY A 257 12.99 -27.16 1.64
C GLY A 257 13.13 -28.63 2.07
N LYS A 258 13.40 -29.52 1.11
CA LYS A 258 13.43 -30.97 1.35
C LYS A 258 14.88 -31.51 1.42
N ASP A 259 15.15 -32.33 2.42
CA ASP A 259 16.29 -33.21 2.38
C ASP A 259 16.08 -34.27 1.28
N SER A 260 17.01 -34.35 0.35
CA SER A 260 16.92 -35.26 -0.78
C SER A 260 18.20 -36.06 -0.98
N PRO A 261 18.14 -37.26 -1.58
CA PRO A 261 19.34 -38.02 -1.93
C PRO A 261 20.35 -37.20 -2.75
N LYS A 262 19.86 -36.37 -3.66
CA LYS A 262 20.68 -35.50 -4.50
C LYS A 262 21.39 -34.41 -3.72
N LEU A 263 20.73 -33.81 -2.73
CA LEU A 263 21.34 -32.84 -1.82
C LEU A 263 22.44 -33.52 -0.98
N ARG A 264 22.16 -34.71 -0.44
CA ARG A 264 23.15 -35.50 0.35
C ARG A 264 24.37 -35.87 -0.48
N GLU A 265 24.17 -36.29 -1.73
CA GLU A 265 25.28 -36.56 -2.65
C GLU A 265 26.11 -35.30 -2.93
N TYR A 266 25.45 -34.17 -3.18
CA TYR A 266 26.10 -32.88 -3.37
C TYR A 266 26.93 -32.48 -2.15
N LEU A 267 26.36 -32.54 -0.95
CA LEU A 267 27.04 -32.20 0.31
C LEU A 267 28.24 -33.13 0.55
N LYS A 268 28.10 -34.44 0.28
CA LYS A 268 29.19 -35.43 0.37
C LYS A 268 30.33 -35.07 -0.57
N LYS A 269 30.01 -34.75 -1.83
CA LYS A 269 31.02 -34.41 -2.85
C LYS A 269 31.73 -33.10 -2.54
N LYS A 270 31.00 -32.11 -2.06
CA LYS A 270 31.52 -30.75 -1.84
C LYS A 270 32.24 -30.59 -0.49
N TYR A 271 31.73 -31.22 0.57
CA TYR A 271 32.19 -31.01 1.95
C TYR A 271 32.67 -32.31 2.63
N GLY A 272 32.65 -33.46 1.98
CA GLY A 272 33.13 -34.74 2.54
C GLY A 272 32.24 -35.32 3.66
N LYS A 273 30.97 -34.98 3.71
CA LYS A 273 30.00 -35.41 4.73
C LYS A 273 28.96 -36.37 4.21
#